data_07ea355f7740c53546348cae6762e2c2
#
_entry.id   07ea355f7740c53546348cae6762e2c2
#
_cell.length_a   1.000
_cell.length_b   1.000
_cell.length_c   1.000
_cell.angle_alpha   90.00
_cell.angle_beta   90.00
_cell.angle_gamma   90.00
#
_symmetry.space_group_name_H-M   'P 1'
#
loop_
_entity.id
_entity.type
_entity.pdbx_description
1 polymer ?
#
loop_
_entity_poly.entity_id
_entity_poly.type
_entity_poly.pdbx_seq_one_letter_code
_entity_poly.pdbx_strand_id
1 'polypeptide(L)'
;MKATLDGVEIPMYQVVHASAMQVLKFTDCKVGMRTYLLVAGGFDMPKIMGSSSTFIDGKFGGHNGRTLRTGDVLRLQEKCVIDSIDSMPEKYRPKLTNEWTIGVIPGPQPTPEYLKPEYLKTLTESEYEVNFNSARTGIRLNGPIPQWVREDGGEAGLHPSNIHDNAYAVGTLDLTGDQSILLGPDGPSLGGFVCSVTTAKGEMWKLGQLHPGDKVHFRLLDLDQAKEIREAEEANLRHEYKEVVLPEQKDLDYHYAILAEETAAGTKIVARLDGEDNILVEYGEMELDIAIRFRVHVLMQELKKKD
;
A
#
# COMPACT_ATOMS: atom_id res chain seq x y z
N MET A 1 16.86 3.60 12.69
CA MET A 1 17.25 2.55 13.69
C MET A 1 18.75 2.34 13.60
N LYS A 2 19.41 2.09 14.71
CA LYS A 2 20.80 1.64 14.77
C LYS A 2 20.85 0.24 15.36
N ALA A 3 21.80 -0.58 14.92
CA ALA A 3 22.04 -1.90 15.47
C ALA A 3 23.41 -1.97 16.13
N THR A 4 23.53 -2.73 17.22
CA THR A 4 24.80 -2.98 17.90
C THR A 4 24.97 -4.46 18.17
N LEU A 5 26.20 -4.97 18.03
CA LEU A 5 26.59 -6.32 18.44
C LEU A 5 27.57 -6.19 19.60
N ASP A 6 27.21 -6.71 20.77
CA ASP A 6 27.95 -6.51 22.04
C ASP A 6 28.26 -5.03 22.37
N GLY A 7 27.33 -4.13 22.03
CA GLY A 7 27.46 -2.70 22.26
C GLY A 7 28.27 -1.94 21.20
N VAL A 8 28.88 -2.63 20.24
CA VAL A 8 29.58 -2.00 19.10
C VAL A 8 28.60 -1.78 17.97
N GLU A 9 28.50 -0.56 17.44
CA GLU A 9 27.61 -0.23 16.33
C GLU A 9 28.02 -1.02 15.06
N ILE A 10 27.05 -1.67 14.45
CA ILE A 10 27.22 -2.43 13.21
C ILE A 10 26.54 -1.72 12.05
N PRO A 11 27.11 -1.81 10.82
CA PRO A 11 26.55 -1.14 9.66
C PRO A 11 25.24 -1.80 9.23
N MET A 12 24.31 -0.97 8.73
CA MET A 12 23.11 -1.44 8.03
C MET A 12 23.46 -1.81 6.59
N TYR A 13 22.64 -2.67 5.96
CA TYR A 13 22.84 -3.12 4.57
C TYR A 13 24.16 -3.86 4.32
N GLN A 14 24.68 -4.53 5.31
CA GLN A 14 25.93 -5.29 5.23
C GLN A 14 25.80 -6.62 5.96
N VAL A 15 26.49 -7.64 5.45
CA VAL A 15 26.66 -8.92 6.16
C VAL A 15 27.54 -8.71 7.37
N VAL A 16 27.10 -9.21 8.52
CA VAL A 16 27.83 -9.16 9.78
C VAL A 16 27.89 -10.56 10.35
N HIS A 17 29.09 -11.03 10.72
CA HIS A 17 29.28 -12.30 11.39
C HIS A 17 29.02 -12.14 12.89
N ALA A 18 28.17 -13.01 13.43
CA ALA A 18 27.92 -13.08 14.87
C ALA A 18 28.38 -14.43 15.41
N SER A 19 29.07 -14.40 16.53
CA SER A 19 29.53 -15.57 17.27
C SER A 19 28.54 -15.99 18.36
N ALA A 20 28.68 -17.20 18.86
CA ALA A 20 27.87 -17.65 19.98
C ALA A 20 27.99 -16.69 21.18
N MET A 21 26.89 -16.53 21.91
CA MET A 21 26.77 -15.68 23.10
C MET A 21 26.82 -14.16 22.85
N GLN A 22 26.99 -13.70 21.61
CA GLN A 22 26.92 -12.26 21.31
C GLN A 22 25.48 -11.74 21.39
N VAL A 23 25.35 -10.47 21.71
CA VAL A 23 24.05 -9.80 21.91
C VAL A 23 23.82 -8.75 20.81
N LEU A 24 22.85 -9.02 19.95
CA LEU A 24 22.38 -8.06 18.97
C LEU A 24 21.28 -7.19 19.58
N LYS A 25 21.44 -5.86 19.54
CA LYS A 25 20.45 -4.90 20.00
C LYS A 25 20.09 -3.91 18.89
N PHE A 26 18.82 -3.53 18.86
CA PHE A 26 18.31 -2.49 18.00
C PHE A 26 17.82 -1.30 18.84
N THR A 27 18.02 -0.08 18.32
CA THR A 27 17.44 1.14 18.90
C THR A 27 16.07 1.40 18.29
N ASP A 28 15.37 2.43 18.80
CA ASP A 28 14.14 2.90 18.18
C ASP A 28 14.39 3.46 16.77
N CYS A 29 13.41 3.33 15.89
CA CYS A 29 13.40 3.98 14.59
C CYS A 29 13.16 5.47 14.76
N LYS A 30 14.08 6.29 14.23
CA LYS A 30 13.90 7.76 14.16
C LYS A 30 13.51 8.22 12.76
N VAL A 31 13.82 7.43 11.74
CA VAL A 31 13.49 7.63 10.34
C VAL A 31 13.10 6.29 9.78
N GLY A 32 11.99 6.25 9.06
CA GLY A 32 11.35 5.02 8.64
C GLY A 32 10.70 4.26 9.79
N MET A 33 9.93 3.24 9.49
CA MET A 33 9.12 2.49 10.46
C MET A 33 9.62 1.07 10.68
N ARG A 34 10.20 0.43 9.67
CA ARG A 34 10.54 -1.00 9.67
C ARG A 34 12.00 -1.25 9.36
N THR A 35 12.57 -2.23 10.06
CA THR A 35 13.89 -2.78 9.79
C THR A 35 13.78 -4.29 9.73
N TYR A 36 14.47 -4.90 8.78
CA TYR A 36 14.46 -6.33 8.55
C TYR A 36 15.80 -6.94 9.00
N LEU A 37 15.73 -7.94 9.85
CA LEU A 37 16.86 -8.79 10.20
C LEU A 37 16.85 -10.01 9.29
N LEU A 38 17.82 -10.10 8.38
CA LEU A 38 18.06 -11.26 7.54
C LEU A 38 19.07 -12.16 8.21
N VAL A 39 18.78 -13.44 8.32
CA VAL A 39 19.66 -14.42 8.94
C VAL A 39 20.00 -15.49 7.94
N ALA A 40 21.29 -15.78 7.76
CA ALA A 40 21.75 -16.82 6.86
C ALA A 40 21.17 -18.20 7.25
N GLY A 41 20.65 -18.94 6.29
CA GLY A 41 19.95 -20.20 6.50
C GLY A 41 18.49 -20.08 6.92
N GLY A 42 18.00 -18.84 7.17
CA GLY A 42 16.60 -18.58 7.52
C GLY A 42 16.20 -19.10 8.92
N PHE A 43 15.00 -18.73 9.34
CA PHE A 43 14.41 -19.25 10.58
C PHE A 43 13.55 -20.49 10.31
N ASP A 44 13.64 -21.49 11.18
CA ASP A 44 12.78 -22.68 11.17
C ASP A 44 11.40 -22.30 11.71
N MET A 45 10.49 -22.00 10.79
CA MET A 45 9.12 -21.59 11.09
C MET A 45 8.11 -22.41 10.30
N PRO A 46 6.99 -22.81 10.94
CA PRO A 46 5.93 -23.52 10.25
C PRO A 46 5.31 -22.61 9.17
N LYS A 47 5.01 -23.19 7.99
CA LYS A 47 4.25 -22.51 6.95
C LYS A 47 2.76 -22.76 7.16
N ILE A 48 1.98 -21.67 7.22
CA ILE A 48 0.53 -21.71 7.26
C ILE A 48 0.04 -20.97 6.01
N MET A 49 -0.79 -21.65 5.21
CA MET A 49 -1.25 -21.14 3.90
C MET A 49 -0.08 -20.70 2.98
N GLY A 50 1.04 -21.43 3.05
CA GLY A 50 2.25 -21.16 2.25
C GLY A 50 3.16 -20.06 2.80
N SER A 51 2.81 -19.37 3.87
CA SER A 51 3.57 -18.26 4.48
C SER A 51 4.12 -18.61 5.84
N SER A 52 5.33 -18.13 6.15
CA SER A 52 5.94 -18.16 7.50
C SER A 52 5.70 -16.86 8.29
N SER A 53 4.92 -15.93 7.76
CA SER A 53 4.60 -14.66 8.43
C SER A 53 3.67 -14.86 9.62
N THR A 54 3.77 -13.96 10.61
CA THR A 54 2.85 -13.91 11.74
C THR A 54 1.66 -13.03 11.39
N PHE A 55 0.45 -13.56 11.53
CA PHE A 55 -0.78 -12.76 11.51
C PHE A 55 -1.29 -12.58 12.93
N ILE A 56 -0.97 -11.43 13.53
CA ILE A 56 -1.18 -11.17 14.97
C ILE A 56 -2.65 -11.16 15.33
N ASP A 57 -3.50 -10.54 14.48
CA ASP A 57 -4.94 -10.42 14.72
C ASP A 57 -5.63 -11.80 14.69
N GLY A 58 -5.22 -12.66 13.76
CA GLY A 58 -5.69 -14.03 13.66
C GLY A 58 -4.98 -14.99 14.63
N LYS A 59 -3.92 -14.56 15.32
CA LYS A 59 -3.13 -15.34 16.29
C LYS A 59 -2.56 -16.64 15.72
N PHE A 60 -2.10 -16.62 14.46
CA PHE A 60 -1.45 -17.75 13.80
C PHE A 60 -0.25 -17.34 12.96
N GLY A 61 0.51 -18.31 12.48
CA GLY A 61 1.72 -18.11 11.69
C GLY A 61 2.94 -17.69 12.51
N GLY A 62 4.11 -17.63 11.87
CA GLY A 62 5.37 -17.26 12.46
C GLY A 62 5.68 -18.00 13.76
N HIS A 63 6.22 -17.27 14.76
CA HIS A 63 6.48 -17.82 16.08
C HIS A 63 5.24 -17.65 16.98
N ASN A 64 4.45 -18.71 17.11
CA ASN A 64 3.26 -18.79 17.99
C ASN A 64 2.15 -17.74 17.71
N GLY A 65 2.02 -17.23 16.50
CA GLY A 65 0.95 -16.29 16.11
C GLY A 65 0.97 -14.96 16.88
N ARG A 66 2.10 -14.52 17.40
CA ARG A 66 2.26 -13.30 18.20
C ARG A 66 3.62 -12.64 17.99
N THR A 67 3.77 -11.44 18.48
CA THR A 67 5.08 -10.78 18.60
C THR A 67 6.03 -11.58 19.50
N LEU A 68 7.33 -11.50 19.23
CA LEU A 68 8.36 -12.12 20.05
C LEU A 68 8.36 -11.54 21.47
N ARG A 69 8.67 -12.38 22.44
CA ARG A 69 8.75 -12.03 23.86
C ARG A 69 10.08 -12.50 24.44
N THR A 70 10.45 -11.92 25.57
CA THR A 70 11.62 -12.39 26.33
C THR A 70 11.50 -13.87 26.63
N GLY A 71 12.55 -14.62 26.33
CA GLY A 71 12.62 -16.08 26.49
C GLY A 71 12.23 -16.88 25.25
N ASP A 72 11.73 -16.25 24.17
CA ASP A 72 11.50 -16.93 22.90
C ASP A 72 12.83 -17.35 22.28
N VAL A 73 12.86 -18.57 21.72
CA VAL A 73 14.01 -19.13 21.04
C VAL A 73 13.65 -19.38 19.58
N LEU A 74 14.35 -18.70 18.67
CA LEU A 74 14.24 -18.93 17.25
C LEU A 74 15.36 -19.85 16.79
N ARG A 75 15.01 -20.90 16.04
CA ARG A 75 15.97 -21.85 15.49
C ARG A 75 16.25 -21.51 14.03
N LEU A 76 17.46 -21.80 13.58
CA LEU A 76 17.82 -21.72 12.17
C LEU A 76 17.28 -22.96 11.44
N GLN A 77 16.78 -22.76 10.23
CA GLN A 77 16.34 -23.86 9.36
C GLN A 77 17.54 -24.68 8.89
N GLU A 78 18.61 -24.00 8.49
CA GLU A 78 19.86 -24.62 8.04
C GLU A 78 21.06 -23.88 8.61
N LYS A 79 22.17 -24.61 8.76
CA LYS A 79 23.46 -23.98 9.02
C LYS A 79 24.04 -23.50 7.69
N CYS A 80 24.06 -22.21 7.51
CA CYS A 80 24.67 -21.57 6.35
C CYS A 80 25.83 -20.69 6.82
N VAL A 81 26.98 -20.86 6.20
CA VAL A 81 28.14 -19.97 6.40
C VAL A 81 28.27 -19.12 5.16
N ILE A 82 28.24 -17.80 5.33
CA ILE A 82 28.52 -16.84 4.28
C ILE A 82 29.98 -16.41 4.46
N ASP A 83 30.84 -16.77 3.51
CA ASP A 83 32.26 -16.48 3.59
C ASP A 83 32.63 -15.04 3.19
N SER A 84 31.68 -14.31 2.56
CA SER A 84 31.87 -12.93 2.13
C SER A 84 31.26 -11.93 3.10
N ILE A 85 31.92 -10.77 3.24
CA ILE A 85 31.36 -9.59 3.94
C ILE A 85 30.87 -8.63 2.85
N ASP A 86 29.74 -8.97 2.24
CA ASP A 86 29.15 -8.14 1.20
C ASP A 86 28.28 -7.04 1.81
N SER A 87 28.30 -5.90 1.16
CA SER A 87 27.42 -4.78 1.49
C SER A 87 26.59 -4.39 0.28
N MET A 88 25.33 -4.03 0.49
CA MET A 88 24.51 -3.44 -0.56
C MET A 88 25.13 -2.12 -1.00
N PRO A 89 25.46 -1.95 -2.29
CA PRO A 89 25.96 -0.68 -2.80
C PRO A 89 25.02 0.48 -2.49
N GLU A 90 25.56 1.65 -2.18
CA GLU A 90 24.79 2.80 -1.73
C GLU A 90 23.67 3.20 -2.72
N LYS A 91 23.94 3.09 -4.02
CA LYS A 91 22.97 3.40 -5.08
C LYS A 91 21.69 2.56 -5.04
N TYR A 92 21.69 1.38 -4.40
CA TYR A 92 20.51 0.53 -4.24
C TYR A 92 19.83 0.71 -2.88
N ARG A 93 20.42 1.48 -1.96
CA ARG A 93 19.84 1.68 -0.63
C ARG A 93 18.67 2.67 -0.71
N PRO A 94 17.51 2.34 -0.15
CA PRO A 94 16.38 3.26 -0.11
C PRO A 94 16.74 4.50 0.71
N LYS A 95 16.34 5.67 0.22
CA LYS A 95 16.50 6.93 0.97
C LYS A 95 15.29 7.09 1.89
N LEU A 96 15.53 6.91 3.19
CA LEU A 96 14.50 7.12 4.21
C LEU A 96 14.52 8.59 4.65
N THR A 97 13.33 9.13 4.90
CA THR A 97 13.10 10.53 5.28
C THR A 97 11.96 10.61 6.29
N ASN A 98 11.70 11.78 6.85
CA ASN A 98 10.50 12.10 7.62
C ASN A 98 9.53 13.02 6.84
N GLU A 99 9.89 13.33 5.60
CA GLU A 99 9.07 14.10 4.66
C GLU A 99 9.02 13.34 3.33
N TRP A 100 7.87 12.80 3.01
CA TRP A 100 7.66 11.89 1.91
C TRP A 100 6.84 12.52 0.78
N THR A 101 7.26 12.34 -0.45
CA THR A 101 6.39 12.53 -1.61
C THR A 101 6.02 11.17 -2.17
N ILE A 102 4.72 10.93 -2.34
CA ILE A 102 4.15 9.66 -2.81
C ILE A 102 3.43 9.89 -4.13
N GLY A 103 3.85 9.18 -5.17
CA GLY A 103 3.19 9.17 -6.46
C GLY A 103 1.88 8.36 -6.39
N VAL A 104 0.78 8.96 -6.88
CA VAL A 104 -0.54 8.35 -6.88
C VAL A 104 -1.22 8.52 -8.23
N ILE A 105 -2.08 7.56 -8.58
CA ILE A 105 -2.90 7.55 -9.80
C ILE A 105 -4.34 7.86 -9.40
N PRO A 106 -5.09 8.73 -10.12
CA PRO A 106 -6.52 8.95 -9.87
C PRO A 106 -7.33 7.67 -10.00
N GLY A 107 -8.28 7.47 -9.10
CA GLY A 107 -9.23 6.36 -9.16
C GLY A 107 -9.29 5.52 -7.89
N PRO A 108 -10.34 4.71 -7.74
CA PRO A 108 -11.46 4.52 -8.68
C PRO A 108 -12.56 5.59 -8.60
N GLN A 109 -12.74 6.31 -7.46
CA GLN A 109 -13.78 7.33 -7.27
C GLN A 109 -13.20 8.71 -6.94
N PRO A 110 -12.42 9.33 -7.85
CA PRO A 110 -11.78 10.61 -7.52
C PRO A 110 -12.79 11.78 -7.46
N THR A 111 -13.75 11.86 -8.39
CA THR A 111 -14.79 12.92 -8.53
C THR A 111 -15.60 12.65 -9.81
N PRO A 112 -16.64 13.39 -10.21
CA PRO A 112 -17.37 14.42 -9.46
C PRO A 112 -18.58 13.89 -8.70
N GLU A 113 -18.81 12.59 -8.71
CA GLU A 113 -20.00 11.97 -8.10
C GLU A 113 -19.98 12.08 -6.58
N TYR A 114 -18.78 12.06 -6.01
CA TYR A 114 -18.57 12.02 -4.55
C TYR A 114 -17.83 13.24 -4.03
N LEU A 115 -16.78 13.68 -4.74
CA LEU A 115 -15.86 14.73 -4.32
C LEU A 115 -15.95 15.93 -5.26
N LYS A 116 -15.76 17.14 -4.74
CA LYS A 116 -15.72 18.35 -5.54
C LYS A 116 -14.55 18.34 -6.53
N PRO A 117 -14.67 18.97 -7.70
CA PRO A 117 -13.63 18.97 -8.74
C PRO A 117 -12.25 19.42 -8.24
N GLU A 118 -12.21 20.31 -7.24
CA GLU A 118 -10.99 20.87 -6.66
C GLU A 118 -10.25 19.89 -5.73
N TYR A 119 -10.86 18.74 -5.42
CA TYR A 119 -10.30 17.79 -4.46
C TYR A 119 -8.90 17.29 -4.84
N LEU A 120 -8.67 16.87 -6.10
CA LEU A 120 -7.36 16.39 -6.54
C LEU A 120 -6.29 17.46 -6.41
N LYS A 121 -6.64 18.72 -6.68
CA LYS A 121 -5.74 19.86 -6.47
C LYS A 121 -5.46 20.07 -4.99
N THR A 122 -6.48 20.04 -4.13
CA THR A 122 -6.31 20.14 -2.68
C THR A 122 -5.42 19.02 -2.16
N LEU A 123 -5.62 17.78 -2.63
CA LEU A 123 -4.81 16.61 -2.26
C LEU A 123 -3.33 16.83 -2.55
N THR A 124 -2.99 17.36 -3.72
CA THR A 124 -1.59 17.51 -4.17
C THR A 124 -0.90 18.77 -3.66
N GLU A 125 -1.66 19.83 -3.34
CA GLU A 125 -1.11 21.09 -2.81
C GLU A 125 -1.01 21.09 -1.27
N SER A 126 -1.52 20.06 -0.60
CA SER A 126 -1.57 20.00 0.86
C SER A 126 -0.52 19.08 1.44
N GLU A 127 -0.12 19.40 2.67
CA GLU A 127 0.68 18.53 3.52
C GLU A 127 -0.23 17.69 4.41
N TYR A 128 0.08 16.40 4.50
CA TYR A 128 -0.54 15.46 5.43
C TYR A 128 0.46 15.03 6.49
N GLU A 129 -0.02 14.58 7.63
CA GLU A 129 0.80 14.03 8.71
C GLU A 129 0.33 12.62 9.07
N VAL A 130 1.26 11.69 9.21
CA VAL A 130 0.96 10.31 9.62
C VAL A 130 0.46 10.29 11.06
N ASN A 131 -0.76 9.81 11.26
CA ASN A 131 -1.38 9.71 12.57
C ASN A 131 -0.79 8.55 13.40
N PHE A 132 -0.73 8.72 14.73
CA PHE A 132 -0.25 7.70 15.67
C PHE A 132 -1.07 6.40 15.66
N ASN A 133 -2.33 6.45 15.28
CA ASN A 133 -3.21 5.28 15.18
C ASN A 133 -3.06 4.53 13.85
N SER A 134 -1.93 4.68 13.16
CA SER A 134 -1.63 3.97 11.94
C SER A 134 -1.17 2.54 12.22
N ALA A 135 -1.55 1.62 11.35
CA ALA A 135 -1.19 0.20 11.43
C ALA A 135 -0.98 -0.40 10.03
N ARG A 136 -0.65 -1.70 9.95
CA ARG A 136 -0.52 -2.42 8.68
C ARG A 136 -1.84 -2.53 7.90
N THR A 137 -2.97 -2.44 8.57
CA THR A 137 -4.31 -2.42 7.97
C THR A 137 -4.62 -1.11 7.26
N GLY A 138 -4.08 0.01 7.74
CA GLY A 138 -4.24 1.32 7.13
C GLY A 138 -3.42 2.39 7.86
N ILE A 139 -2.85 3.29 7.07
CA ILE A 139 -2.07 4.43 7.55
C ILE A 139 -2.99 5.64 7.53
N ARG A 140 -3.39 6.09 8.71
CA ARG A 140 -4.25 7.26 8.86
C ARG A 140 -3.44 8.52 8.68
N LEU A 141 -4.02 9.48 7.95
CA LEU A 141 -3.39 10.76 7.65
C LEU A 141 -4.23 11.90 8.21
N ASN A 142 -3.61 12.78 8.96
CA ASN A 142 -4.19 14.07 9.33
C ASN A 142 -3.91 15.07 8.20
N GLY A 143 -4.94 15.70 7.67
CA GLY A 143 -4.83 16.63 6.56
C GLY A 143 -6.14 17.34 6.27
N PRO A 144 -6.28 17.97 5.10
CA PRO A 144 -7.53 18.62 4.72
C PRO A 144 -8.70 17.64 4.70
N ILE A 145 -9.83 18.11 5.16
CA ILE A 145 -11.10 17.37 5.09
C ILE A 145 -11.54 17.31 3.61
N PRO A 146 -11.90 16.10 3.10
CA PRO A 146 -12.43 15.96 1.75
C PRO A 146 -13.68 16.82 1.54
N GLN A 147 -13.75 17.48 0.39
CA GLN A 147 -14.91 18.30 0.04
C GLN A 147 -15.93 17.46 -0.72
N TRP A 148 -17.00 17.10 -0.03
CA TRP A 148 -18.05 16.23 -0.54
C TRP A 148 -19.03 16.99 -1.46
N VAL A 149 -19.51 16.31 -2.53
CA VAL A 149 -20.59 16.80 -3.40
C VAL A 149 -21.96 16.47 -2.80
N ARG A 150 -22.05 15.32 -2.14
CA ARG A 150 -23.31 14.83 -1.54
C ARG A 150 -23.63 15.63 -0.29
N GLU A 151 -24.61 16.54 -0.37
CA GLU A 151 -25.03 17.37 0.76
C GLU A 151 -26.04 16.68 1.69
N ASP A 152 -26.77 15.71 1.15
CA ASP A 152 -27.82 14.92 1.83
C ASP A 152 -27.32 13.62 2.48
N GLY A 153 -26.02 13.35 2.39
CA GLY A 153 -25.37 12.17 2.93
C GLY A 153 -25.03 11.13 1.86
N GLY A 154 -24.42 10.05 2.33
CA GLY A 154 -24.03 8.91 1.51
C GLY A 154 -25.06 7.79 1.51
N GLU A 155 -24.60 6.57 1.25
CA GLU A 155 -25.46 5.38 1.25
C GLU A 155 -26.18 5.21 2.59
N ALA A 156 -27.46 4.83 2.51
CA ALA A 156 -28.36 4.67 3.66
C ALA A 156 -28.49 5.91 4.58
N GLY A 157 -28.26 7.13 4.07
CA GLY A 157 -28.29 8.37 4.84
C GLY A 157 -27.10 8.52 5.81
N LEU A 158 -26.03 7.75 5.61
CA LEU A 158 -24.80 7.85 6.39
C LEU A 158 -23.93 9.02 5.88
N HIS A 159 -22.66 9.06 6.32
CA HIS A 159 -21.72 10.08 5.88
C HIS A 159 -21.54 10.09 4.36
N PRO A 160 -21.31 11.25 3.70
CA PRO A 160 -21.11 11.32 2.24
C PRO A 160 -20.04 10.38 1.66
N SER A 161 -19.06 9.96 2.47
CA SER A 161 -18.05 8.97 2.08
C SER A 161 -18.60 7.55 1.91
N ASN A 162 -19.78 7.25 2.43
CA ASN A 162 -20.34 5.91 2.36
C ASN A 162 -20.95 5.63 0.99
N ILE A 163 -20.52 4.50 0.41
CA ILE A 163 -21.03 3.93 -0.84
C ILE A 163 -21.35 2.46 -0.62
N HIS A 164 -21.94 1.79 -1.59
CA HIS A 164 -22.05 0.33 -1.56
C HIS A 164 -20.66 -0.32 -1.51
N ASP A 165 -20.61 -1.51 -0.92
CA ASP A 165 -19.37 -2.28 -0.84
C ASP A 165 -18.79 -2.49 -2.23
N ASN A 166 -17.51 -2.13 -2.37
CA ASN A 166 -16.73 -2.35 -3.58
C ASN A 166 -15.34 -2.93 -3.23
N ALA A 167 -14.62 -3.40 -4.24
CA ALA A 167 -13.28 -3.92 -4.06
C ALA A 167 -12.30 -2.77 -3.78
N TYR A 168 -11.33 -3.02 -2.90
CA TYR A 168 -10.25 -2.09 -2.57
C TYR A 168 -8.91 -2.64 -3.05
N ALA A 169 -8.16 -1.82 -3.78
CA ALA A 169 -6.77 -2.11 -4.08
C ALA A 169 -5.85 -1.75 -2.91
N VAL A 170 -4.76 -2.50 -2.74
CA VAL A 170 -3.70 -2.13 -1.78
C VAL A 170 -3.05 -0.83 -2.22
N GLY A 171 -2.86 0.09 -1.30
CA GLY A 171 -2.32 1.43 -1.57
C GLY A 171 -3.36 2.48 -1.92
N THR A 172 -4.63 2.13 -1.96
CA THR A 172 -5.73 3.08 -2.18
C THR A 172 -5.88 4.04 -0.99
N LEU A 173 -6.14 5.30 -1.29
CA LEU A 173 -6.53 6.31 -0.31
C LEU A 173 -8.05 6.24 -0.10
N ASP A 174 -8.42 5.53 0.94
CA ASP A 174 -9.79 5.35 1.43
C ASP A 174 -10.19 6.56 2.28
N LEU A 175 -11.40 7.06 2.07
CA LEU A 175 -11.97 8.20 2.79
C LEU A 175 -13.05 7.71 3.75
N THR A 176 -12.61 7.23 4.92
CA THR A 176 -13.52 6.78 5.98
C THR A 176 -14.06 7.97 6.77
N GLY A 177 -15.24 8.46 6.44
CA GLY A 177 -15.70 9.76 6.91
C GLY A 177 -14.81 10.87 6.35
N ASP A 178 -14.36 11.76 7.22
CA ASP A 178 -13.42 12.83 6.88
C ASP A 178 -11.94 12.40 7.05
N GLN A 179 -11.69 11.12 7.40
CA GLN A 179 -10.37 10.59 7.62
C GLN A 179 -9.81 9.96 6.36
N SER A 180 -8.66 10.45 5.89
CA SER A 180 -7.89 9.83 4.82
C SER A 180 -7.06 8.66 5.36
N ILE A 181 -7.19 7.47 4.74
CA ILE A 181 -6.49 6.25 5.15
C ILE A 181 -5.85 5.58 3.93
N LEU A 182 -4.53 5.48 3.89
CA LEU A 182 -3.83 4.65 2.90
C LEU A 182 -3.93 3.18 3.30
N LEU A 183 -4.58 2.37 2.49
CA LEU A 183 -4.79 0.97 2.77
C LEU A 183 -3.50 0.16 2.59
N GLY A 184 -3.15 -0.58 3.63
CA GLY A 184 -2.00 -1.49 3.63
C GLY A 184 -2.37 -2.89 3.14
N PRO A 185 -1.38 -3.79 2.99
CA PRO A 185 -1.60 -5.17 2.54
C PRO A 185 -2.45 -6.02 3.49
N ASP A 186 -2.55 -5.64 4.77
CA ASP A 186 -3.42 -6.27 5.77
C ASP A 186 -4.76 -5.52 5.92
N GLY A 187 -5.03 -4.54 5.07
CA GLY A 187 -6.26 -3.77 5.04
C GLY A 187 -7.45 -4.56 4.49
N PRO A 188 -8.65 -4.00 4.59
CA PRO A 188 -9.82 -4.60 3.99
C PRO A 188 -9.68 -4.67 2.47
N SER A 189 -10.13 -5.79 1.88
CA SER A 189 -10.19 -5.96 0.42
C SER A 189 -11.53 -5.54 -0.17
N LEU A 190 -12.51 -5.29 0.68
CA LEU A 190 -13.85 -4.84 0.34
C LEU A 190 -14.31 -3.84 1.41
N GLY A 191 -15.04 -2.84 1.00
CA GLY A 191 -15.68 -1.90 1.91
C GLY A 191 -16.54 -0.87 1.20
N GLY A 192 -17.23 -0.09 1.98
CA GLY A 192 -18.23 0.87 1.55
C GLY A 192 -17.80 2.32 1.69
N PHE A 193 -16.56 2.65 1.32
CA PHE A 193 -16.06 4.02 1.35
C PHE A 193 -15.46 4.45 0.03
N VAL A 194 -15.54 5.74 -0.23
CA VAL A 194 -14.96 6.37 -1.43
C VAL A 194 -13.45 6.26 -1.43
N CYS A 195 -12.89 5.79 -2.54
CA CYS A 195 -11.47 5.66 -2.80
C CYS A 195 -11.04 6.63 -3.90
N SER A 196 -10.23 7.63 -3.56
CA SER A 196 -9.97 8.76 -4.46
C SER A 196 -8.77 8.58 -5.38
N VAL A 197 -7.68 8.04 -4.86
CA VAL A 197 -6.43 7.78 -5.60
C VAL A 197 -5.81 6.48 -5.10
N THR A 198 -4.94 5.88 -5.92
CA THR A 198 -4.19 4.68 -5.54
C THR A 198 -2.70 4.92 -5.69
N THR A 199 -1.91 4.54 -4.71
CA THR A 199 -0.44 4.65 -4.73
C THR A 199 0.15 3.88 -5.90
N ALA A 200 1.02 4.51 -6.68
CA ALA A 200 1.75 3.86 -7.76
C ALA A 200 2.59 2.68 -7.22
N LYS A 201 2.66 1.59 -7.98
CA LYS A 201 3.25 0.32 -7.51
C LYS A 201 4.72 0.46 -7.10
N GLY A 202 5.50 1.21 -7.87
CA GLY A 202 6.90 1.50 -7.54
C GLY A 202 7.09 2.36 -6.28
N GLU A 203 6.02 2.99 -5.78
CA GLU A 203 6.02 3.83 -4.59
C GLU A 203 5.53 3.10 -3.32
N MET A 204 4.95 1.90 -3.47
CA MET A 204 4.32 1.13 -2.39
C MET A 204 5.25 0.84 -1.20
N TRP A 205 6.55 0.67 -1.44
CA TRP A 205 7.52 0.42 -0.38
C TRP A 205 7.58 1.57 0.64
N LYS A 206 7.30 2.82 0.21
CA LYS A 206 7.26 4.00 1.08
C LYS A 206 6.19 3.87 2.16
N LEU A 207 5.02 3.31 1.81
CA LEU A 207 3.94 3.07 2.78
C LEU A 207 4.42 2.19 3.94
N GLY A 208 5.31 1.23 3.65
CA GLY A 208 5.94 0.40 4.66
C GLY A 208 6.87 1.15 5.61
N GLN A 209 7.29 2.35 5.28
CA GLN A 209 8.28 3.12 6.05
C GLN A 209 7.71 4.39 6.68
N LEU A 210 6.47 4.75 6.40
CA LEU A 210 5.80 5.90 7.02
C LEU A 210 5.72 5.72 8.54
N HIS A 211 6.27 6.69 9.26
CA HIS A 211 6.32 6.71 10.72
C HIS A 211 5.33 7.76 11.25
N PRO A 212 4.65 7.53 12.38
CA PRO A 212 3.81 8.54 13.01
C PRO A 212 4.53 9.89 13.19
N GLY A 213 3.90 10.96 12.72
CA GLY A 213 4.47 12.31 12.69
C GLY A 213 5.25 12.66 11.42
N ASP A 214 5.49 11.69 10.51
CA ASP A 214 6.06 11.99 9.18
C ASP A 214 5.10 12.85 8.36
N LYS A 215 5.68 13.70 7.50
CA LYS A 215 4.95 14.52 6.54
C LYS A 215 4.80 13.77 5.21
N VAL A 216 3.64 13.90 4.60
CA VAL A 216 3.29 13.24 3.35
C VAL A 216 2.71 14.26 2.38
N HIS A 217 3.26 14.29 1.17
CA HIS A 217 2.77 15.03 0.01
C HIS A 217 2.40 14.03 -1.09
N PHE A 218 1.31 14.30 -1.79
CA PHE A 218 0.90 13.47 -2.91
C PHE A 218 1.27 14.12 -4.24
N ARG A 219 1.58 13.31 -5.23
CA ARG A 219 1.85 13.74 -6.59
C ARG A 219 1.05 12.90 -7.58
N LEU A 220 0.19 13.53 -8.38
CA LEU A 220 -0.57 12.84 -9.41
C LEU A 220 0.35 12.40 -10.55
N LEU A 221 0.22 11.15 -10.93
CA LEU A 221 0.92 10.48 -12.01
C LEU A 221 -0.09 9.92 -13.01
N ASP A 222 0.31 9.91 -14.29
CA ASP A 222 -0.36 9.08 -15.28
C ASP A 222 0.17 7.62 -15.23
N LEU A 223 -0.48 6.71 -15.95
CA LEU A 223 -0.09 5.31 -15.98
C LEU A 223 1.31 5.07 -16.55
N ASP A 224 1.73 5.86 -17.52
CA ASP A 224 3.06 5.72 -18.13
C ASP A 224 4.14 6.09 -17.13
N GLN A 225 3.97 7.20 -16.42
CA GLN A 225 4.87 7.62 -15.33
C GLN A 225 4.93 6.60 -14.19
N ALA A 226 3.77 6.06 -13.78
CA ALA A 226 3.72 5.04 -12.74
C ALA A 226 4.45 3.76 -13.17
N LYS A 227 4.27 3.34 -14.43
CA LYS A 227 4.96 2.21 -15.03
C LYS A 227 6.47 2.41 -15.09
N GLU A 228 6.94 3.60 -15.47
CA GLU A 228 8.37 3.92 -15.50
C GLU A 228 9.02 3.79 -14.11
N ILE A 229 8.36 4.29 -13.07
CA ILE A 229 8.85 4.15 -11.68
C ILE A 229 8.90 2.69 -11.29
N ARG A 230 7.85 1.90 -11.57
CA ARG A 230 7.80 0.48 -11.27
C ARG A 230 8.92 -0.29 -11.97
N GLU A 231 9.11 -0.06 -13.27
CA GLU A 231 10.16 -0.72 -14.03
C GLU A 231 11.58 -0.38 -13.52
N ALA A 232 11.79 0.86 -13.06
CA ALA A 232 13.03 1.27 -12.46
C ALA A 232 13.28 0.58 -11.11
N GLU A 233 12.26 0.50 -10.25
CA GLU A 233 12.33 -0.24 -8.97
C GLU A 233 12.58 -1.73 -9.19
N GLU A 234 11.87 -2.37 -10.12
CA GLU A 234 12.06 -3.77 -10.47
C GLU A 234 13.46 -4.05 -11.04
N ALA A 235 14.00 -3.13 -11.86
CA ALA A 235 15.37 -3.24 -12.36
C ALA A 235 16.39 -3.19 -11.21
N ASN A 236 16.18 -2.29 -10.23
CA ASN A 236 17.02 -2.22 -9.04
C ASN A 236 17.00 -3.50 -8.21
N LEU A 237 15.84 -4.14 -8.09
CA LEU A 237 15.72 -5.45 -7.41
C LEU A 237 16.46 -6.56 -8.16
N ARG A 238 16.63 -6.44 -9.47
CA ARG A 238 17.43 -7.36 -10.30
C ARG A 238 18.93 -6.97 -10.39
N HIS A 239 19.37 -5.97 -9.62
CA HIS A 239 20.70 -5.39 -9.69
C HIS A 239 21.06 -4.69 -11.03
N GLU A 240 20.04 -4.32 -11.79
CA GLU A 240 20.14 -3.52 -13.02
C GLU A 240 19.86 -2.06 -12.67
N TYR A 241 20.85 -1.35 -12.15
CA TYR A 241 20.61 -0.03 -11.59
C TYR A 241 19.95 0.93 -12.58
N LYS A 242 18.77 1.42 -12.17
CA LYS A 242 18.10 2.58 -12.75
C LYS A 242 17.83 3.61 -11.66
N GLU A 243 18.09 4.87 -11.95
CA GLU A 243 17.71 5.94 -11.04
C GLU A 243 16.18 6.05 -10.98
N VAL A 244 15.63 5.96 -9.77
CA VAL A 244 14.19 6.15 -9.54
C VAL A 244 13.96 7.62 -9.23
N VAL A 245 13.38 8.33 -10.17
CA VAL A 245 13.02 9.74 -10.04
C VAL A 245 11.50 9.85 -10.10
N LEU A 246 10.92 10.46 -9.08
CA LEU A 246 9.50 10.77 -9.11
C LEU A 246 9.28 11.92 -10.13
N PRO A 247 8.56 11.68 -11.24
CA PRO A 247 8.40 12.66 -12.29
C PRO A 247 7.60 13.89 -11.82
N GLU A 248 7.56 14.92 -12.63
CA GLU A 248 6.73 16.09 -12.36
C GLU A 248 5.25 15.71 -12.36
N GLN A 249 4.48 16.42 -11.54
CA GLN A 249 3.05 16.22 -11.44
C GLN A 249 2.36 16.48 -12.78
N LYS A 250 1.41 15.61 -13.11
CA LYS A 250 0.50 15.82 -14.24
C LYS A 250 -0.73 16.59 -13.79
N ASP A 251 -1.21 17.43 -14.68
CA ASP A 251 -2.52 18.05 -14.56
C ASP A 251 -3.57 17.04 -15.06
N LEU A 252 -4.05 16.22 -14.14
CA LEU A 252 -5.03 15.17 -14.38
C LEU A 252 -6.32 15.52 -13.65
N ASP A 253 -7.41 15.42 -14.36
CA ASP A 253 -8.75 15.50 -13.77
C ASP A 253 -9.32 14.09 -13.48
N TYR A 254 -10.52 14.05 -12.95
CA TYR A 254 -11.20 12.80 -12.58
C TYR A 254 -11.54 11.91 -13.78
N HIS A 255 -11.67 12.48 -14.99
CA HIS A 255 -11.96 11.69 -16.20
C HIS A 255 -10.83 10.73 -16.51
N TYR A 256 -9.62 11.03 -16.05
CA TYR A 256 -8.49 10.13 -16.23
C TYR A 256 -8.73 8.75 -15.58
N ALA A 257 -9.53 8.68 -14.52
CA ALA A 257 -9.88 7.42 -13.88
C ALA A 257 -10.89 6.57 -14.68
N ILE A 258 -11.60 7.16 -15.66
CA ILE A 258 -12.62 6.47 -16.44
C ILE A 258 -11.99 5.90 -17.71
N LEU A 259 -11.83 4.58 -17.76
CA LEU A 259 -11.24 3.88 -18.92
C LEU A 259 -12.25 3.68 -20.05
N ALA A 260 -13.49 3.37 -19.69
CA ALA A 260 -14.57 3.15 -20.65
C ALA A 260 -15.92 3.39 -19.99
N GLU A 261 -16.87 3.88 -20.80
CA GLU A 261 -18.28 4.01 -20.41
C GLU A 261 -19.15 3.56 -21.58
N GLU A 262 -20.03 2.61 -21.33
CA GLU A 262 -20.94 2.05 -22.33
C GLU A 262 -22.32 1.80 -21.73
N THR A 263 -23.34 1.71 -22.62
CA THR A 263 -24.68 1.22 -22.23
C THR A 263 -25.00 -0.03 -23.02
N ALA A 264 -25.11 -1.14 -22.32
CA ALA A 264 -25.46 -2.44 -22.91
C ALA A 264 -26.77 -2.97 -22.35
N ALA A 265 -27.72 -3.27 -23.23
CA ALA A 265 -29.07 -3.77 -22.87
C ALA A 265 -29.77 -2.91 -21.78
N GLY A 266 -29.61 -1.58 -21.86
CA GLY A 266 -30.23 -0.63 -20.93
C GLY A 266 -29.50 -0.47 -19.59
N THR A 267 -28.36 -1.13 -19.42
CA THR A 267 -27.52 -1.03 -18.22
C THR A 267 -26.27 -0.22 -18.54
N LYS A 268 -25.98 0.82 -17.78
CA LYS A 268 -24.73 1.60 -17.87
C LYS A 268 -23.60 0.76 -17.30
N ILE A 269 -22.48 0.69 -17.98
CA ILE A 269 -21.25 -0.01 -17.56
C ILE A 269 -20.13 1.02 -17.55
N VAL A 270 -19.42 1.13 -16.44
CA VAL A 270 -18.26 2.02 -16.31
C VAL A 270 -17.07 1.21 -15.85
N ALA A 271 -15.95 1.33 -16.56
CA ALA A 271 -14.68 0.75 -16.15
C ALA A 271 -13.76 1.86 -15.64
N ARG A 272 -13.25 1.72 -14.43
CA ARG A 272 -12.41 2.71 -13.75
C ARG A 272 -11.05 2.14 -13.39
N LEU A 273 -10.04 2.99 -13.38
CA LEU A 273 -8.73 2.64 -12.83
C LEU A 273 -8.85 2.38 -11.32
N ASP A 274 -8.23 1.30 -10.88
CA ASP A 274 -8.05 0.96 -9.48
C ASP A 274 -6.58 0.56 -9.24
N GLY A 275 -5.70 1.56 -9.38
CA GLY A 275 -4.25 1.37 -9.46
C GLY A 275 -3.78 0.91 -10.83
N GLU A 276 -2.55 0.38 -10.90
CA GLU A 276 -1.93 -0.02 -12.17
C GLU A 276 -2.39 -1.38 -12.69
N ASP A 277 -2.83 -2.29 -11.79
CA ASP A 277 -3.10 -3.69 -12.14
C ASP A 277 -4.58 -4.08 -12.04
N ASN A 278 -5.43 -3.19 -11.56
CA ASN A 278 -6.84 -3.50 -11.34
C ASN A 278 -7.74 -2.52 -12.10
N ILE A 279 -8.89 -3.02 -12.48
CA ILE A 279 -9.97 -2.24 -13.07
C ILE A 279 -11.23 -2.50 -12.25
N LEU A 280 -11.83 -1.44 -11.70
CA LEU A 280 -13.15 -1.52 -11.11
C LEU A 280 -14.19 -1.40 -12.21
N VAL A 281 -15.06 -2.40 -12.36
CA VAL A 281 -16.17 -2.39 -13.33
C VAL A 281 -17.47 -2.24 -12.58
N GLU A 282 -18.13 -1.12 -12.78
CA GLU A 282 -19.48 -0.84 -12.29
C GLU A 282 -20.51 -1.28 -13.32
N TYR A 283 -21.53 -1.99 -12.88
CA TYR A 283 -22.53 -2.59 -13.76
C TYR A 283 -23.95 -2.16 -13.34
N GLY A 284 -24.39 -1.02 -13.87
CA GLY A 284 -25.65 -0.38 -13.50
C GLY A 284 -25.51 0.52 -12.28
N GLU A 285 -26.65 0.87 -11.70
CA GLU A 285 -26.71 1.61 -10.44
C GLU A 285 -26.21 0.74 -9.28
N MET A 286 -25.68 1.40 -8.24
CA MET A 286 -25.25 0.72 -7.01
C MET A 286 -26.45 0.27 -6.17
N GLU A 287 -27.22 -0.69 -6.70
CA GLU A 287 -28.39 -1.26 -6.06
C GLU A 287 -28.36 -2.79 -6.10
N LEU A 288 -29.10 -3.42 -5.17
CA LEU A 288 -29.24 -4.86 -5.14
C LEU A 288 -30.27 -5.33 -6.18
N ASP A 289 -29.81 -5.58 -7.41
CA ASP A 289 -30.63 -6.15 -8.50
C ASP A 289 -30.15 -7.55 -8.87
N ILE A 290 -31.08 -8.53 -8.83
CA ILE A 290 -30.78 -9.94 -9.11
C ILE A 290 -30.37 -10.13 -10.59
N ALA A 291 -30.99 -9.42 -11.54
CA ALA A 291 -30.66 -9.54 -12.95
C ALA A 291 -29.24 -9.01 -13.24
N ILE A 292 -28.86 -7.90 -12.62
CA ILE A 292 -27.49 -7.35 -12.67
C ILE A 292 -26.49 -8.37 -12.11
N ARG A 293 -26.78 -8.97 -10.94
CA ARG A 293 -25.95 -10.02 -10.33
C ARG A 293 -25.73 -11.22 -11.26
N PHE A 294 -26.76 -11.68 -11.96
CA PHE A 294 -26.62 -12.77 -12.94
C PHE A 294 -25.75 -12.35 -14.13
N ARG A 295 -25.88 -11.13 -14.65
CA ARG A 295 -25.05 -10.62 -15.74
C ARG A 295 -23.57 -10.58 -15.34
N VAL A 296 -23.26 -10.03 -14.15
CA VAL A 296 -21.89 -10.02 -13.61
C VAL A 296 -21.36 -11.43 -13.46
N HIS A 297 -22.17 -12.37 -12.93
CA HIS A 297 -21.74 -13.77 -12.80
C HIS A 297 -21.39 -14.41 -14.16
N VAL A 298 -22.22 -14.19 -15.18
CA VAL A 298 -21.96 -14.69 -16.55
C VAL A 298 -20.66 -14.10 -17.10
N LEU A 299 -20.44 -12.78 -16.97
CA LEU A 299 -19.21 -12.11 -17.40
C LEU A 299 -17.98 -12.73 -16.71
N MET A 300 -18.02 -12.94 -15.39
CA MET A 300 -16.93 -13.60 -14.66
C MET A 300 -16.64 -15.01 -15.16
N GLN A 301 -17.68 -15.78 -15.52
CA GLN A 301 -17.51 -17.14 -16.08
C GLN A 301 -16.90 -17.11 -17.50
N GLU A 302 -17.21 -16.10 -18.29
CA GLU A 302 -16.64 -15.93 -19.63
C GLU A 302 -15.18 -15.50 -19.57
N LEU A 303 -14.83 -14.59 -18.67
CA LEU A 303 -13.45 -14.16 -18.44
C LEU A 303 -12.57 -15.33 -18.00
N LYS A 304 -13.03 -16.13 -17.03
CA LYS A 304 -12.31 -17.35 -16.58
C LYS A 304 -12.06 -18.41 -17.64
N LYS A 305 -12.77 -18.38 -18.77
CA LYS A 305 -12.54 -19.29 -19.88
C LYS A 305 -11.47 -18.79 -20.88
N LYS A 306 -11.10 -17.52 -20.76
CA LYS A 306 -10.11 -16.88 -21.66
C LYS A 306 -8.70 -16.84 -21.05
N ASP A 307 -8.60 -17.07 -19.74
CA ASP A 307 -7.34 -17.31 -19.01
C ASP A 307 -6.96 -18.80 -19.12
#